data_83260a7069a4ae48b27dea832cab267e
#
_entry.id   83260a7069a4ae48b27dea832cab267e
#
_cell.length_a   1.000
_cell.length_b   1.000
_cell.length_c   1.000
_cell.angle_alpha   90.00
_cell.angle_beta   90.00
_cell.angle_gamma   90.00
#
_symmetry.space_group_name_H-M   'P 1'
#
loop_
_entity.id
_entity.type
_entity.pdbx_description
1 polymer ?
#
loop_
_entity_poly.entity_id
_entity_poly.type
_entity_poly.pdbx_seq_one_letter_code
_entity_poly.pdbx_strand_id
1 'polypeptide(L)'
;MQMLRWPATGISLVCPICKSKLNTSDQMLVCGECAVSYLFGDGGVPFMLADLQGQESGETAVLKKDIMKMFTNYNRSLDESGFSRFSTFINWGFASEFNQTPASVNRNSIRLLQECLDGLYLEDKNILEVACGRGGGVRELCRSYGVRSIVGLDLTEANIAFCQLTNRFPNAYFCVGDAERLPIGSSCCDFVLNMEASDLYPSIKSFYDEVFRVLKPGGTFVYADDLPTWKFDNGERYLLELGFELLISRDITGEVLLSSDQVLKNRIAAFGSEDQMDTAIWKTMGVPGTSLYDEMKSGARQYKIMHFRKRAHHNV
;
A
#
# COMPACT_ATOMS: atom_id res chain seq x y z
N MET A 1 19.25 13.84 18.91
CA MET A 1 17.85 13.71 18.47
C MET A 1 17.76 14.32 17.08
N GLN A 2 17.73 13.49 16.02
CA GLN A 2 17.62 14.01 14.64
C GLN A 2 16.17 14.45 14.45
N MET A 3 15.97 15.77 14.26
CA MET A 3 14.66 16.29 13.88
C MET A 3 14.21 15.64 12.57
N LEU A 4 12.97 15.23 12.51
CA LEU A 4 12.35 14.68 11.32
C LEU A 4 12.50 15.68 10.17
N ARG A 5 13.24 15.30 9.15
CA ARG A 5 13.20 16.00 7.87
C ARG A 5 12.17 15.32 6.99
N TRP A 6 10.89 15.70 7.13
CA TRP A 6 9.92 15.39 6.09
C TRP A 6 10.40 16.06 4.78
N PRO A 7 10.23 15.40 3.62
CA PRO A 7 10.88 15.84 2.40
C PRO A 7 10.55 17.29 2.05
N ALA A 8 11.59 18.10 1.89
CA ALA A 8 11.46 19.40 1.23
C ALA A 8 11.13 19.25 -0.28
N THR A 9 10.84 18.04 -0.74
CA THR A 9 10.85 17.61 -2.15
C THR A 9 9.48 17.57 -2.81
N GLY A 10 8.46 18.19 -2.23
CA GLY A 10 7.18 18.38 -2.92
C GLY A 10 6.01 17.54 -2.41
N ILE A 11 6.20 16.50 -1.59
CA ILE A 11 5.11 15.82 -0.89
C ILE A 11 4.97 16.42 0.51
N SER A 12 3.88 17.12 0.79
CA SER A 12 3.64 17.74 2.11
C SER A 12 2.73 16.91 2.97
N LEU A 13 2.97 16.91 4.30
CA LEU A 13 1.99 16.42 5.27
C LEU A 13 0.93 17.48 5.55
N VAL A 14 -0.31 16.99 5.70
CA VAL A 14 -1.47 17.79 6.10
C VAL A 14 -2.28 17.07 7.17
N CYS A 15 -3.15 17.78 7.84
CA CYS A 15 -4.10 17.17 8.77
C CYS A 15 -5.01 16.16 8.03
N PRO A 16 -5.08 14.89 8.43
CA PRO A 16 -5.93 13.89 7.78
C PRO A 16 -7.43 14.20 7.92
N ILE A 17 -7.82 15.05 8.87
CA ILE A 17 -9.23 15.43 9.12
C ILE A 17 -9.66 16.57 8.19
N CYS A 18 -8.99 17.74 8.23
CA CYS A 18 -9.40 18.94 7.51
C CYS A 18 -8.50 19.34 6.34
N LYS A 19 -7.39 18.61 6.13
CA LYS A 19 -6.38 18.85 5.08
C LYS A 19 -5.63 20.17 5.22
N SER A 20 -5.77 20.89 6.34
CA SER A 20 -5.00 22.09 6.64
C SER A 20 -3.55 21.78 6.91
N LYS A 21 -2.68 22.78 6.72
CA LYS A 21 -1.26 22.71 7.04
C LYS A 21 -1.06 22.40 8.52
N LEU A 22 0.00 21.67 8.82
CA LEU A 22 0.40 21.32 10.17
C LEU A 22 1.55 22.22 10.62
N ASN A 23 1.49 22.67 11.87
CA ASN A 23 2.59 23.32 12.55
C ASN A 23 3.46 22.26 13.21
N THR A 24 4.79 22.36 13.06
CA THR A 24 5.72 21.41 13.68
C THR A 24 6.20 21.98 15.00
N SER A 25 6.09 21.21 16.06
CA SER A 25 6.80 21.41 17.33
C SER A 25 7.83 20.30 17.52
N ASP A 26 8.62 20.33 18.59
CA ASP A 26 9.76 19.43 18.81
C ASP A 26 9.37 17.93 18.81
N GLN A 27 8.12 17.59 19.14
CA GLN A 27 7.66 16.21 19.31
C GLN A 27 6.34 15.88 18.62
N MET A 28 5.70 16.83 17.94
CA MET A 28 4.39 16.62 17.34
C MET A 28 4.11 17.55 16.16
N LEU A 29 3.16 17.13 15.34
CA LEU A 29 2.51 17.95 14.32
C LEU A 29 1.16 18.41 14.84
N VAL A 30 0.88 19.71 14.77
CA VAL A 30 -0.33 20.32 15.32
C VAL A 30 -1.17 20.93 14.22
N CYS A 31 -2.45 20.56 14.16
CA CYS A 31 -3.43 21.22 13.32
C CYS A 31 -4.10 22.37 14.09
N GLY A 32 -3.91 23.59 13.65
CA GLY A 32 -4.54 24.76 14.27
C GLY A 32 -6.06 24.80 14.08
N GLU A 33 -6.57 24.27 12.96
CA GLU A 33 -7.99 24.29 12.63
C GLU A 33 -8.80 23.25 13.42
N CYS A 34 -8.27 22.04 13.58
CA CYS A 34 -8.95 20.96 14.30
C CYS A 34 -8.56 20.86 15.77
N ALA A 35 -7.56 21.64 16.21
CA ALA A 35 -6.99 21.55 17.55
C ALA A 35 -6.50 20.14 17.93
N VAL A 36 -6.03 19.34 16.94
CA VAL A 36 -5.50 17.99 17.13
C VAL A 36 -4.01 17.96 16.95
N SER A 37 -3.35 17.04 17.66
CA SER A 37 -1.90 16.83 17.60
C SER A 37 -1.59 15.39 17.19
N TYR A 38 -0.57 15.22 16.35
CA TYR A 38 -0.08 13.94 15.86
C TYR A 38 1.34 13.74 16.36
N LEU A 39 1.56 12.66 17.11
CA LEU A 39 2.85 12.37 17.71
C LEU A 39 3.82 11.79 16.68
N PHE A 40 5.10 11.93 16.95
CA PHE A 40 6.13 11.15 16.30
C PHE A 40 6.41 9.90 17.11
N GLY A 41 6.40 8.76 16.46
CA GLY A 41 6.84 7.48 17.01
C GLY A 41 8.37 7.33 16.95
N ASP A 42 8.84 6.11 17.20
CA ASP A 42 10.25 5.76 17.14
C ASP A 42 10.86 6.09 15.79
N GLY A 43 12.09 6.62 15.80
CA GLY A 43 12.77 7.07 14.57
C GLY A 43 12.17 8.31 13.92
N GLY A 44 11.22 9.00 14.59
CA GLY A 44 10.60 10.23 14.13
C GLY A 44 9.52 10.04 13.07
N VAL A 45 8.88 8.89 13.01
CA VAL A 45 7.75 8.60 12.11
C VAL A 45 6.50 9.35 12.56
N PRO A 46 5.83 10.10 11.69
CA PRO A 46 4.56 10.72 12.04
C PRO A 46 3.43 9.69 12.14
N PHE A 47 2.70 9.73 13.24
CA PHE A 47 1.49 8.95 13.49
C PHE A 47 0.27 9.80 13.14
N MET A 48 -0.25 9.63 11.94
CA MET A 48 -1.25 10.51 11.34
C MET A 48 -2.65 9.88 11.30
N LEU A 49 -3.02 9.15 12.36
CA LEU A 49 -4.34 8.52 12.45
C LEU A 49 -5.35 9.47 13.11
N ALA A 50 -6.45 9.74 12.42
CA ALA A 50 -7.58 10.52 12.93
C ALA A 50 -8.30 9.80 14.09
N ASP A 51 -8.31 8.48 14.09
CA ASP A 51 -9.02 7.65 15.08
C ASP A 51 -8.42 7.72 16.48
N LEU A 52 -7.10 7.94 16.60
CA LEU A 52 -6.46 8.18 17.89
C LEU A 52 -7.03 9.42 18.61
N GLN A 53 -7.79 10.25 17.88
CA GLN A 53 -8.45 11.46 18.35
C GLN A 53 -9.96 11.27 18.58
N GLY A 54 -10.47 10.01 18.51
CA GLY A 54 -11.89 9.73 18.73
C GLY A 54 -12.82 10.19 17.58
N GLN A 55 -12.27 10.39 16.38
CA GLN A 55 -13.01 10.89 15.20
C GLN A 55 -13.72 9.79 14.42
N GLU A 56 -13.41 8.53 14.66
CA GLU A 56 -14.14 7.38 14.13
C GLU A 56 -14.80 6.57 15.26
N SER A 57 -15.98 6.06 14.99
CA SER A 57 -16.75 5.21 15.91
C SER A 57 -17.50 4.14 15.12
N GLY A 58 -17.94 3.10 15.79
CA GLY A 58 -18.75 2.06 15.18
C GLY A 58 -17.95 0.98 14.46
N GLU A 59 -18.60 0.31 13.50
CA GLU A 59 -18.08 -0.87 12.80
C GLU A 59 -16.78 -0.61 12.03
N THR A 60 -16.65 0.56 11.43
CA THR A 60 -15.44 0.96 10.67
C THR A 60 -14.20 0.99 11.56
N ALA A 61 -14.30 1.59 12.75
CA ALA A 61 -13.18 1.64 13.68
C ALA A 61 -12.79 0.25 14.20
N VAL A 62 -13.77 -0.64 14.43
CA VAL A 62 -13.51 -2.04 14.82
C VAL A 62 -12.77 -2.77 13.72
N LEU A 63 -13.24 -2.68 12.46
CA LEU A 63 -12.63 -3.34 11.33
C LEU A 63 -11.16 -2.89 11.12
N LYS A 64 -10.88 -1.58 11.20
CA LYS A 64 -9.51 -1.06 11.10
C LYS A 64 -8.60 -1.59 12.22
N LYS A 65 -9.10 -1.67 13.45
CA LYS A 65 -8.35 -2.26 14.57
C LYS A 65 -8.05 -3.75 14.34
N ASP A 66 -9.00 -4.50 13.80
CA ASP A 66 -8.79 -5.92 13.48
C ASP A 66 -7.74 -6.09 12.39
N ILE A 67 -7.75 -5.25 11.35
CA ILE A 67 -6.71 -5.20 10.31
C ILE A 67 -5.34 -4.90 10.91
N MET A 68 -5.23 -3.86 11.74
CA MET A 68 -3.97 -3.51 12.42
C MET A 68 -3.47 -4.68 13.28
N LYS A 69 -4.35 -5.35 14.02
CA LYS A 69 -4.01 -6.52 14.84
C LYS A 69 -3.53 -7.69 14.00
N MET A 70 -4.21 -7.98 12.89
CA MET A 70 -3.84 -9.04 11.96
C MET A 70 -2.41 -8.84 11.43
N PHE A 71 -2.08 -7.66 10.90
CA PHE A 71 -0.74 -7.38 10.38
C PHE A 71 0.32 -7.24 11.47
N THR A 72 -0.03 -6.81 12.69
CA THR A 72 0.88 -6.85 13.84
C THR A 72 1.24 -8.29 14.21
N ASN A 73 0.27 -9.21 14.22
CA ASN A 73 0.52 -10.63 14.47
C ASN A 73 1.35 -11.25 13.33
N TYR A 74 1.10 -10.88 12.08
CA TYR A 74 1.90 -11.30 10.93
C TYR A 74 3.39 -10.93 11.10
N ASN A 75 3.68 -9.66 11.47
CA ASN A 75 5.04 -9.22 11.74
C ASN A 75 5.69 -10.05 12.86
N ARG A 76 4.96 -10.30 13.97
CA ARG A 76 5.44 -11.11 15.07
C ARG A 76 5.78 -12.53 14.62
N SER A 77 4.92 -13.19 13.86
CA SER A 77 5.17 -14.54 13.33
C SER A 77 6.41 -14.59 12.45
N LEU A 78 6.66 -13.55 11.63
CA LEU A 78 7.88 -13.44 10.84
C LEU A 78 9.13 -13.28 11.70
N ASP A 79 9.05 -12.51 12.79
CA ASP A 79 10.18 -12.31 13.72
C ASP A 79 10.50 -13.62 14.45
N GLU A 80 9.49 -14.32 14.95
CA GLU A 80 9.60 -15.60 15.64
C GLU A 80 10.17 -16.71 14.74
N SER A 81 9.81 -16.73 13.46
CA SER A 81 10.32 -17.68 12.48
C SER A 81 11.73 -17.35 11.95
N GLY A 82 12.26 -16.16 12.25
CA GLY A 82 13.54 -15.67 11.75
C GLY A 82 13.52 -15.23 10.27
N PHE A 83 12.36 -15.23 9.61
CA PHE A 83 12.21 -14.80 8.21
C PHE A 83 12.00 -13.30 8.03
N SER A 84 11.82 -12.54 9.12
CA SER A 84 11.47 -11.13 9.09
C SER A 84 12.33 -10.29 8.14
N ARG A 85 13.67 -10.42 8.20
CA ARG A 85 14.59 -9.64 7.37
C ARG A 85 14.50 -9.96 5.86
N PHE A 86 13.98 -11.12 5.50
CA PHE A 86 13.91 -11.60 4.12
C PHE A 86 12.54 -11.34 3.48
N SER A 87 11.47 -11.33 4.27
CA SER A 87 10.10 -11.11 3.81
C SER A 87 9.74 -9.63 3.85
N THR A 88 10.01 -8.91 2.75
CA THR A 88 9.77 -7.47 2.64
C THR A 88 8.50 -7.13 1.88
N PHE A 89 7.87 -8.09 1.25
CA PHE A 89 6.58 -7.95 0.55
C PHE A 89 5.48 -8.76 1.22
N ILE A 90 4.27 -8.25 1.12
CA ILE A 90 3.03 -8.95 1.52
C ILE A 90 2.13 -8.90 0.28
N ASN A 91 2.40 -9.76 -0.70
CA ASN A 91 1.60 -9.87 -1.91
C ASN A 91 1.64 -11.28 -2.50
N TRP A 92 0.73 -11.57 -3.45
CA TRP A 92 0.65 -12.86 -4.11
C TRP A 92 1.83 -13.12 -5.04
N GLY A 93 2.42 -12.06 -5.61
CA GLY A 93 3.48 -12.13 -6.60
C GLY A 93 2.98 -12.46 -8.00
N PHE A 94 3.91 -12.45 -8.96
CA PHE A 94 3.68 -12.76 -10.38
C PHE A 94 4.63 -13.83 -10.86
N ALA A 95 4.12 -14.83 -11.57
CA ALA A 95 4.92 -15.86 -12.25
C ALA A 95 4.38 -16.13 -13.64
N SER A 96 5.26 -16.47 -14.58
CA SER A 96 4.89 -16.92 -15.91
C SER A 96 5.52 -18.26 -16.22
N GLU A 97 4.91 -19.03 -17.11
CA GLU A 97 5.41 -20.36 -17.53
C GLU A 97 6.83 -20.31 -18.12
N PHE A 98 7.23 -19.16 -18.68
CA PHE A 98 8.53 -18.94 -19.28
C PHE A 98 9.67 -18.70 -18.25
N ASN A 99 9.35 -18.59 -16.97
CA ASN A 99 10.30 -18.22 -15.92
C ASN A 99 10.28 -19.19 -14.73
N GLN A 100 10.72 -20.42 -14.96
CA GLN A 100 10.75 -21.52 -13.96
C GLN A 100 12.00 -21.53 -13.06
N THR A 101 12.76 -20.46 -12.95
CA THR A 101 13.93 -20.43 -12.05
C THR A 101 13.48 -20.47 -10.59
N PRO A 102 14.20 -21.21 -9.69
CA PRO A 102 13.87 -21.29 -8.27
C PRO A 102 13.71 -19.89 -7.66
N ALA A 103 12.57 -19.66 -7.02
CA ALA A 103 12.23 -18.36 -6.47
C ALA A 103 13.09 -18.02 -5.23
N SER A 104 13.79 -16.90 -5.24
CA SER A 104 14.20 -16.22 -4.01
C SER A 104 12.95 -15.66 -3.31
N VAL A 105 13.02 -15.47 -1.99
CA VAL A 105 11.85 -15.11 -1.15
C VAL A 105 10.97 -13.98 -1.70
N ASN A 106 11.56 -12.97 -2.35
CA ASN A 106 10.80 -11.81 -2.86
C ASN A 106 10.72 -11.76 -4.40
N ARG A 107 11.17 -12.77 -5.11
CA ARG A 107 11.32 -12.69 -6.58
C ARG A 107 9.99 -12.43 -7.29
N ASN A 108 8.99 -13.27 -6.99
CA ASN A 108 7.67 -13.15 -7.61
C ASN A 108 6.99 -11.83 -7.20
N SER A 109 7.22 -11.39 -5.96
CA SER A 109 6.72 -10.10 -5.46
C SER A 109 7.34 -8.91 -6.18
N ILE A 110 8.66 -8.94 -6.41
CA ILE A 110 9.36 -7.91 -7.19
C ILE A 110 8.85 -7.92 -8.64
N ARG A 111 8.61 -9.09 -9.22
CA ARG A 111 8.05 -9.18 -10.58
C ARG A 111 6.66 -8.59 -10.68
N LEU A 112 5.79 -8.85 -9.69
CA LEU A 112 4.47 -8.22 -9.67
C LEU A 112 4.60 -6.70 -9.68
N LEU A 113 5.48 -6.13 -8.86
CA LEU A 113 5.74 -4.69 -8.87
C LEU A 113 6.25 -4.23 -10.25
N GLN A 114 7.18 -4.95 -10.87
CA GLN A 114 7.69 -4.63 -12.20
C GLN A 114 6.59 -4.66 -13.27
N GLU A 115 5.70 -5.64 -13.22
CA GLU A 115 4.52 -5.73 -14.10
C GLU A 115 3.54 -4.56 -13.87
N CYS A 116 3.36 -4.13 -12.61
CA CYS A 116 2.56 -2.95 -12.27
C CYS A 116 3.19 -1.65 -12.80
N LEU A 117 4.50 -1.58 -12.92
CA LEU A 117 5.24 -0.37 -13.32
C LEU A 117 5.62 -0.37 -14.80
N ASP A 118 5.28 -1.43 -15.54
CA ASP A 118 5.65 -1.55 -16.96
C ASP A 118 5.13 -0.37 -17.78
N GLY A 119 5.99 0.16 -18.64
CA GLY A 119 5.69 1.32 -19.49
C GLY A 119 5.67 2.68 -18.76
N LEU A 120 5.95 2.75 -17.45
CA LEU A 120 5.95 3.99 -16.68
C LEU A 120 7.37 4.56 -16.52
N TYR A 121 7.49 5.90 -16.64
CA TYR A 121 8.73 6.62 -16.38
C TYR A 121 8.69 7.30 -15.01
N LEU A 122 9.44 6.74 -14.06
CA LEU A 122 9.39 7.11 -12.63
C LEU A 122 10.59 7.94 -12.17
N GLU A 123 11.61 8.12 -13.05
CA GLU A 123 12.80 8.90 -12.70
C GLU A 123 12.41 10.34 -12.37
N ASP A 124 12.97 10.86 -11.28
CA ASP A 124 12.73 12.21 -10.77
C ASP A 124 11.23 12.51 -10.43
N LYS A 125 10.45 11.49 -10.07
CA LYS A 125 9.03 11.61 -9.69
C LYS A 125 8.80 11.50 -8.19
N ASN A 126 7.75 12.16 -7.71
CA ASN A 126 7.23 12.04 -6.34
C ASN A 126 6.17 10.93 -6.29
N ILE A 127 6.40 9.91 -5.49
CA ILE A 127 5.56 8.71 -5.42
C ILE A 127 4.97 8.57 -4.02
N LEU A 128 3.71 8.17 -3.94
CA LEU A 128 3.05 7.71 -2.72
C LEU A 128 2.70 6.24 -2.90
N GLU A 129 3.22 5.36 -2.05
CA GLU A 129 2.78 3.97 -1.93
C GLU A 129 1.82 3.86 -0.74
N VAL A 130 0.53 3.63 -1.02
CA VAL A 130 -0.52 3.48 0.00
C VAL A 130 -0.66 2.02 0.36
N ALA A 131 -0.72 1.72 1.66
CA ALA A 131 -0.62 0.38 2.23
C ALA A 131 0.70 -0.29 1.81
N CYS A 132 1.82 0.37 2.09
CA CYS A 132 3.15 -0.08 1.66
C CYS A 132 3.63 -1.36 2.37
N GLY A 133 2.87 -1.87 3.34
CA GLY A 133 3.20 -3.06 4.10
C GLY A 133 4.61 -2.98 4.70
N ARG A 134 5.45 -3.94 4.40
CA ARG A 134 6.84 -4.03 4.88
C ARG A 134 7.85 -3.27 3.99
N GLY A 135 7.37 -2.40 3.09
CA GLY A 135 8.19 -1.47 2.32
C GLY A 135 9.03 -2.10 1.21
N GLY A 136 8.65 -3.27 0.73
CA GLY A 136 9.31 -3.91 -0.40
C GLY A 136 9.24 -3.09 -1.68
N GLY A 137 8.07 -2.50 -1.98
CA GLY A 137 7.85 -1.59 -3.10
C GLY A 137 8.70 -0.34 -2.98
N VAL A 138 8.66 0.34 -1.81
CA VAL A 138 9.51 1.51 -1.53
C VAL A 138 10.98 1.20 -1.79
N ARG A 139 11.47 0.04 -1.30
CA ARG A 139 12.86 -0.39 -1.48
C ARG A 139 13.22 -0.55 -2.94
N GLU A 140 12.39 -1.23 -3.70
CA GLU A 140 12.66 -1.50 -5.11
C GLU A 140 12.61 -0.22 -5.94
N LEU A 141 11.65 0.67 -5.68
CA LEU A 141 11.54 1.97 -6.33
C LEU A 141 12.77 2.86 -6.08
N CYS A 142 13.27 2.90 -4.84
CA CYS A 142 14.50 3.64 -4.53
C CYS A 142 15.75 3.06 -5.18
N ARG A 143 15.82 1.73 -5.35
CA ARG A 143 17.01 1.06 -5.90
C ARG A 143 17.09 1.12 -7.42
N SER A 144 15.94 0.97 -8.09
CA SER A 144 15.93 0.61 -9.51
C SER A 144 15.32 1.69 -10.41
N TYR A 145 14.61 2.68 -9.87
CA TYR A 145 13.81 3.61 -10.69
C TYR A 145 14.21 5.08 -10.59
N GLY A 146 15.22 5.43 -9.79
CA GLY A 146 15.70 6.82 -9.69
C GLY A 146 14.65 7.84 -9.23
N VAL A 147 13.70 7.44 -8.41
CA VAL A 147 12.61 8.29 -7.93
C VAL A 147 13.13 9.50 -7.15
N ARG A 148 12.51 10.68 -7.29
CA ARG A 148 12.88 11.89 -6.53
C ARG A 148 12.62 11.70 -5.05
N SER A 149 11.41 11.31 -4.70
CA SER A 149 11.02 10.96 -3.34
C SER A 149 9.88 9.95 -3.34
N ILE A 150 9.85 9.13 -2.32
CA ILE A 150 8.75 8.20 -2.09
C ILE A 150 8.31 8.25 -0.63
N VAL A 151 7.00 8.29 -0.45
CA VAL A 151 6.35 8.13 0.84
C VAL A 151 5.66 6.78 0.87
N GLY A 152 6.05 5.91 1.79
CA GLY A 152 5.32 4.69 2.14
C GLY A 152 4.35 4.99 3.30
N LEU A 153 3.07 4.74 3.09
CA LEU A 153 2.04 4.91 4.10
C LEU A 153 1.39 3.57 4.40
N ASP A 154 1.23 3.24 5.68
CA ASP A 154 0.51 2.04 6.12
C ASP A 154 -0.28 2.33 7.39
N LEU A 155 -1.41 1.63 7.57
CA LEU A 155 -2.25 1.75 8.75
C LEU A 155 -1.58 1.12 9.99
N THR A 156 -0.73 0.10 9.77
CA THR A 156 -0.15 -0.73 10.81
C THR A 156 1.23 -0.21 11.25
N GLU A 157 1.32 0.20 12.51
CA GLU A 157 2.58 0.69 13.10
C GLU A 157 3.73 -0.31 12.94
N ALA A 158 3.47 -1.61 13.18
CA ALA A 158 4.49 -2.65 13.06
C ALA A 158 5.10 -2.75 11.65
N ASN A 159 4.30 -2.54 10.59
CA ASN A 159 4.79 -2.46 9.22
C ASN A 159 5.74 -1.27 9.04
N ILE A 160 5.33 -0.11 9.50
CA ILE A 160 6.13 1.13 9.36
C ILE A 160 7.40 1.07 10.21
N ALA A 161 7.35 0.50 11.42
CA ALA A 161 8.54 0.29 12.24
C ALA A 161 9.57 -0.61 11.51
N PHE A 162 9.11 -1.69 10.87
CA PHE A 162 9.97 -2.53 10.04
C PHE A 162 10.53 -1.76 8.84
N CYS A 163 9.73 -0.96 8.16
CA CYS A 163 10.18 -0.13 7.04
C CYS A 163 11.31 0.80 7.43
N GLN A 164 11.21 1.48 8.57
CA GLN A 164 12.23 2.38 9.10
C GLN A 164 13.57 1.68 9.36
N LEU A 165 13.53 0.46 9.89
CA LEU A 165 14.73 -0.32 10.16
C LEU A 165 15.44 -0.79 8.89
N THR A 166 14.67 -1.09 7.85
CA THR A 166 15.16 -1.83 6.67
C THR A 166 15.34 -0.97 5.42
N ASN A 167 14.69 0.20 5.33
CA ASN A 167 14.71 1.08 4.15
C ASN A 167 15.40 2.42 4.47
N ARG A 168 16.73 2.41 4.52
CA ARG A 168 17.55 3.59 4.84
C ARG A 168 17.97 4.35 3.57
N PHE A 169 17.01 4.74 2.75
CA PHE A 169 17.27 5.58 1.58
C PHE A 169 17.00 7.05 1.91
N PRO A 170 17.84 7.98 1.41
CA PRO A 170 17.71 9.40 1.74
C PRO A 170 16.44 10.06 1.17
N ASN A 171 15.79 9.40 0.19
CA ASN A 171 14.59 9.83 -0.49
C ASN A 171 13.35 8.99 -0.15
N ALA A 172 13.46 8.06 0.81
CA ALA A 172 12.33 7.27 1.31
C ALA A 172 11.85 7.81 2.67
N TYR A 173 10.55 7.99 2.80
CA TYR A 173 9.87 8.48 4.00
C TYR A 173 8.71 7.58 4.33
N PHE A 174 8.36 7.47 5.60
CA PHE A 174 7.29 6.59 6.06
C PHE A 174 6.35 7.33 7.00
N CYS A 175 5.07 6.93 6.99
CA CYS A 175 4.03 7.51 7.80
C CYS A 175 3.03 6.43 8.22
N VAL A 176 2.65 6.40 9.49
CA VAL A 176 1.46 5.66 9.92
C VAL A 176 0.24 6.50 9.56
N GLY A 177 -0.64 5.96 8.71
CA GLY A 177 -1.78 6.71 8.22
C GLY A 177 -2.86 5.83 7.61
N ASP A 178 -4.01 6.43 7.39
CA ASP A 178 -5.20 5.78 6.86
C ASP A 178 -5.35 6.11 5.37
N ALA A 179 -5.54 5.08 4.53
CA ALA A 179 -5.76 5.22 3.09
C ALA A 179 -7.02 6.04 2.76
N GLU A 180 -8.04 5.95 3.61
CA GLU A 180 -9.31 6.67 3.43
C GLU A 180 -9.25 8.13 3.89
N ARG A 181 -8.14 8.53 4.53
CA ARG A 181 -7.90 9.90 5.05
C ARG A 181 -6.42 10.27 4.94
N LEU A 182 -5.87 10.22 3.73
CA LEU A 182 -4.44 10.43 3.50
C LEU A 182 -3.95 11.75 4.12
N PRO A 183 -2.91 11.72 4.97
CA PRO A 183 -2.30 12.91 5.55
C PRO A 183 -1.34 13.61 4.57
N ILE A 184 -1.64 13.55 3.29
CA ILE A 184 -0.81 14.00 2.18
C ILE A 184 -1.49 15.20 1.51
N GLY A 185 -0.72 16.20 1.16
CA GLY A 185 -1.22 17.41 0.49
C GLY A 185 -1.85 17.12 -0.87
N SER A 186 -2.75 18.03 -1.30
CA SER A 186 -3.40 17.90 -2.62
C SER A 186 -2.40 18.16 -3.74
N SER A 187 -2.57 17.46 -4.87
CA SER A 187 -1.81 17.69 -6.12
C SER A 187 -0.28 17.72 -5.93
N CYS A 188 0.26 16.82 -5.11
CA CYS A 188 1.70 16.75 -4.83
C CYS A 188 2.39 15.47 -5.33
N CYS A 189 1.63 14.41 -5.66
CA CYS A 189 2.16 13.15 -6.14
C CYS A 189 2.09 13.05 -7.66
N ASP A 190 3.17 12.58 -8.30
CA ASP A 190 3.18 12.23 -9.73
C ASP A 190 2.55 10.84 -9.93
N PHE A 191 2.80 9.94 -8.98
CA PHE A 191 2.22 8.59 -8.95
C PHE A 191 1.68 8.25 -7.57
N VAL A 192 0.56 7.54 -7.53
CA VAL A 192 0.07 6.82 -6.36
C VAL A 192 0.06 5.34 -6.72
N LEU A 193 0.68 4.52 -5.89
CA LEU A 193 0.72 3.07 -6.01
C LEU A 193 -0.09 2.45 -4.89
N ASN A 194 -0.97 1.50 -5.21
CA ASN A 194 -1.68 0.67 -4.25
C ASN A 194 -1.75 -0.77 -4.78
N MET A 195 -1.24 -1.71 -4.00
CA MET A 195 -1.22 -3.13 -4.35
C MET A 195 -1.82 -3.97 -3.23
N GLU A 196 -2.81 -4.80 -3.56
CA GLU A 196 -3.40 -5.85 -2.69
C GLU A 196 -3.84 -5.35 -1.30
N ALA A 197 -4.56 -4.23 -1.27
CA ALA A 197 -4.98 -3.67 0.01
C ALA A 197 -6.42 -3.18 0.02
N SER A 198 -6.98 -2.81 -1.12
CA SER A 198 -8.24 -2.05 -1.15
C SER A 198 -9.47 -2.89 -0.81
N ASP A 199 -9.39 -4.23 -0.91
CA ASP A 199 -10.48 -5.10 -0.44
C ASP A 199 -10.68 -5.03 1.09
N LEU A 200 -9.65 -4.59 1.81
CA LEU A 200 -9.70 -4.38 3.26
C LEU A 200 -10.21 -2.99 3.67
N TYR A 201 -10.41 -2.07 2.73
CA TYR A 201 -10.85 -0.72 3.06
C TYR A 201 -12.36 -0.66 3.32
N PRO A 202 -12.79 -0.17 4.50
CA PRO A 202 -14.21 0.01 4.81
C PRO A 202 -14.95 0.86 3.78
N SER A 203 -14.31 1.91 3.25
CA SER A 203 -14.83 2.77 2.22
C SER A 203 -13.84 2.95 1.07
N ILE A 204 -13.86 2.03 0.11
CA ILE A 204 -13.00 2.12 -1.07
C ILE A 204 -13.21 3.43 -1.86
N LYS A 205 -14.42 4.00 -1.83
CA LYS A 205 -14.71 5.28 -2.47
C LYS A 205 -13.95 6.44 -1.82
N SER A 206 -13.90 6.48 -0.48
CA SER A 206 -13.11 7.49 0.24
C SER A 206 -11.62 7.38 -0.11
N PHE A 207 -11.10 6.17 -0.29
CA PHE A 207 -9.74 5.97 -0.76
C PHE A 207 -9.55 6.52 -2.19
N TYR A 208 -10.46 6.25 -3.12
CA TYR A 208 -10.36 6.78 -4.48
C TYR A 208 -10.42 8.31 -4.53
N ASP A 209 -11.28 8.94 -3.69
CA ASP A 209 -11.35 10.39 -3.55
C ASP A 209 -10.00 10.98 -3.09
N GLU A 210 -9.37 10.34 -2.11
CA GLU A 210 -8.07 10.75 -1.60
C GLU A 210 -6.96 10.58 -2.63
N VAL A 211 -6.95 9.46 -3.38
CA VAL A 211 -6.01 9.26 -4.49
C VAL A 211 -6.16 10.37 -5.54
N PHE A 212 -7.41 10.68 -5.92
CA PHE A 212 -7.67 11.77 -6.86
C PHE A 212 -7.17 13.11 -6.32
N ARG A 213 -7.41 13.39 -5.05
CA ARG A 213 -6.99 14.63 -4.39
C ARG A 213 -5.48 14.82 -4.40
N VAL A 214 -4.71 13.78 -4.01
CA VAL A 214 -3.26 13.88 -3.84
C VAL A 214 -2.48 13.86 -5.14
N LEU A 215 -3.03 13.27 -6.20
CA LEU A 215 -2.42 13.25 -7.52
C LEU A 215 -2.41 14.64 -8.16
N LYS A 216 -1.30 14.99 -8.78
CA LYS A 216 -1.19 16.13 -9.70
C LYS A 216 -2.10 15.93 -10.91
N PRO A 217 -2.57 17.02 -11.56
CA PRO A 217 -3.11 16.90 -12.91
C PRO A 217 -2.11 16.18 -13.83
N GLY A 218 -2.57 15.17 -14.55
CA GLY A 218 -1.71 14.30 -15.37
C GLY A 218 -0.98 13.19 -14.60
N GLY A 219 -1.07 13.16 -13.27
CA GLY A 219 -0.51 12.09 -12.44
C GLY A 219 -1.26 10.76 -12.59
N THR A 220 -0.58 9.66 -12.29
CA THR A 220 -1.11 8.32 -12.53
C THR A 220 -1.34 7.54 -11.22
N PHE A 221 -2.51 6.94 -11.10
CA PHE A 221 -2.83 5.92 -10.12
C PHE A 221 -2.50 4.54 -10.70
N VAL A 222 -1.51 3.88 -10.12
CA VAL A 222 -1.13 2.49 -10.40
C VAL A 222 -1.85 1.62 -9.39
N TYR A 223 -2.81 0.86 -9.85
CA TYR A 223 -3.71 0.08 -9.02
C TYR A 223 -3.65 -1.39 -9.40
N ALA A 224 -3.29 -2.23 -8.44
CA ALA A 224 -3.23 -3.68 -8.61
C ALA A 224 -3.87 -4.36 -7.41
N ASP A 225 -4.92 -5.13 -7.64
CA ASP A 225 -5.63 -5.78 -6.55
C ASP A 225 -6.33 -7.06 -7.02
N ASP A 226 -6.69 -7.90 -6.04
CA ASP A 226 -7.56 -9.04 -6.22
C ASP A 226 -8.95 -8.73 -5.63
N LEU A 227 -9.93 -8.55 -6.50
CA LEU A 227 -11.29 -8.19 -6.09
C LEU A 227 -12.34 -9.08 -6.76
N PRO A 228 -13.52 -9.27 -6.13
CA PRO A 228 -14.69 -9.73 -6.85
C PRO A 228 -14.94 -8.89 -8.09
N THR A 229 -15.28 -9.53 -9.21
CA THR A 229 -15.42 -8.88 -10.53
C THR A 229 -16.32 -7.64 -10.47
N TRP A 230 -17.46 -7.74 -9.76
CA TRP A 230 -18.38 -6.61 -9.62
C TRP A 230 -17.79 -5.40 -8.86
N LYS A 231 -16.83 -5.62 -7.95
CA LYS A 231 -16.13 -4.51 -7.28
C LYS A 231 -15.21 -3.77 -8.24
N PHE A 232 -14.52 -4.47 -9.15
CA PHE A 232 -13.75 -3.82 -10.21
C PHE A 232 -14.62 -2.96 -11.11
N ASP A 233 -15.75 -3.48 -11.59
CA ASP A 233 -16.66 -2.74 -12.48
C ASP A 233 -17.22 -1.47 -11.81
N ASN A 234 -17.58 -1.58 -10.53
CA ASN A 234 -18.07 -0.43 -9.77
C ASN A 234 -16.94 0.58 -9.46
N GLY A 235 -15.75 0.10 -9.12
CA GLY A 235 -14.57 0.92 -8.85
C GLY A 235 -14.11 1.68 -10.09
N GLU A 236 -14.01 1.01 -11.24
CA GLU A 236 -13.64 1.64 -12.51
C GLU A 236 -14.63 2.74 -12.89
N ARG A 237 -15.94 2.46 -12.82
CA ARG A 237 -16.97 3.45 -13.09
C ARG A 237 -16.81 4.68 -12.19
N TYR A 238 -16.63 4.47 -10.90
CA TYR A 238 -16.46 5.57 -9.95
C TYR A 238 -15.21 6.40 -10.23
N LEU A 239 -14.08 5.76 -10.53
CA LEU A 239 -12.83 6.45 -10.89
C LEU A 239 -12.99 7.29 -12.18
N LEU A 240 -13.70 6.78 -13.17
CA LEU A 240 -14.01 7.53 -14.40
C LEU A 240 -14.93 8.75 -14.11
N GLU A 241 -15.92 8.59 -13.23
CA GLU A 241 -16.81 9.68 -12.77
C GLU A 241 -16.04 10.76 -11.99
N LEU A 242 -15.02 10.39 -11.21
CA LEU A 242 -14.12 11.33 -10.54
C LEU A 242 -13.26 12.16 -11.51
N GLY A 243 -13.14 11.74 -12.76
CA GLY A 243 -12.34 12.45 -13.77
C GLY A 243 -11.02 11.78 -14.10
N PHE A 244 -10.85 10.52 -13.74
CA PHE A 244 -9.74 9.71 -14.26
C PHE A 244 -10.00 9.27 -15.71
N GLU A 245 -8.93 8.92 -16.39
CA GLU A 245 -8.89 8.21 -17.67
C GLU A 245 -8.24 6.86 -17.45
N LEU A 246 -8.89 5.78 -17.83
CA LEU A 246 -8.29 4.45 -17.81
C LEU A 246 -7.30 4.31 -18.96
N LEU A 247 -6.03 4.04 -18.65
CA LEU A 247 -4.96 3.85 -19.64
C LEU A 247 -4.77 2.39 -19.98
N ILE A 248 -4.72 1.54 -18.96
CA ILE A 248 -4.62 0.08 -19.09
C ILE A 248 -5.51 -0.62 -18.06
N SER A 249 -6.01 -1.79 -18.43
CA SER A 249 -6.63 -2.77 -17.54
C SER A 249 -6.21 -4.16 -18.03
N ARG A 250 -5.46 -4.88 -17.20
CA ARG A 250 -4.88 -6.18 -17.54
C ARG A 250 -5.23 -7.19 -16.46
N ASP A 251 -5.90 -8.27 -16.84
CA ASP A 251 -6.15 -9.41 -15.97
C ASP A 251 -4.89 -10.29 -15.94
N ILE A 252 -4.39 -10.54 -14.75
CA ILE A 252 -3.20 -11.38 -14.47
C ILE A 252 -3.52 -12.49 -13.46
N THR A 253 -4.78 -12.89 -13.38
CA THR A 253 -5.26 -13.90 -12.42
C THR A 253 -4.48 -15.20 -12.54
N GLY A 254 -4.22 -15.66 -13.77
CA GLY A 254 -3.48 -16.90 -14.02
C GLY A 254 -2.04 -16.85 -13.49
N GLU A 255 -1.34 -15.75 -13.74
CA GLU A 255 0.06 -15.53 -13.33
C GLU A 255 0.20 -15.40 -11.80
N VAL A 256 -0.79 -14.81 -11.15
CA VAL A 256 -0.84 -14.68 -9.69
C VAL A 256 -1.11 -16.02 -9.02
N LEU A 257 -2.05 -16.81 -9.54
CA LEU A 257 -2.31 -18.17 -9.07
C LEU A 257 -1.06 -19.06 -9.23
N LEU A 258 -0.42 -19.01 -10.40
CA LEU A 258 0.84 -19.73 -10.65
C LEU A 258 1.93 -19.32 -9.66
N SER A 259 2.03 -18.02 -9.35
CA SER A 259 2.96 -17.52 -8.34
C SER A 259 2.66 -18.10 -6.96
N SER A 260 1.39 -18.11 -6.55
CA SER A 260 0.99 -18.64 -5.25
C SER A 260 1.36 -20.13 -5.11
N ASP A 261 1.14 -20.94 -6.15
CA ASP A 261 1.54 -22.34 -6.17
C ASP A 261 3.05 -22.53 -6.03
N GLN A 262 3.85 -21.71 -6.73
CA GLN A 262 5.31 -21.78 -6.69
C GLN A 262 5.89 -21.43 -5.32
N VAL A 263 5.30 -20.45 -4.62
CA VAL A 263 5.84 -19.97 -3.33
C VAL A 263 5.26 -20.68 -2.11
N LEU A 264 4.29 -21.57 -2.27
CA LEU A 264 3.62 -22.29 -1.18
C LEU A 264 4.61 -22.95 -0.22
N LYS A 265 5.60 -23.69 -0.74
CA LYS A 265 6.62 -24.37 0.10
C LYS A 265 7.41 -23.36 0.95
N ASN A 266 7.76 -22.21 0.39
CA ASN A 266 8.49 -21.17 1.09
C ASN A 266 7.61 -20.52 2.18
N ARG A 267 6.34 -20.34 1.92
CA ARG A 267 5.36 -19.83 2.90
C ARG A 267 5.20 -20.79 4.06
N ILE A 268 5.02 -22.09 3.78
CA ILE A 268 4.93 -23.12 4.83
C ILE A 268 6.21 -23.15 5.67
N ALA A 269 7.39 -23.07 5.05
CA ALA A 269 8.66 -23.04 5.78
C ALA A 269 8.81 -21.79 6.66
N ALA A 270 8.28 -20.64 6.22
CA ALA A 270 8.35 -19.37 6.96
C ALA A 270 7.38 -19.31 8.14
N PHE A 271 6.21 -19.92 8.01
CA PHE A 271 5.09 -19.72 8.94
C PHE A 271 4.64 -20.99 9.66
N GLY A 272 5.20 -22.15 9.33
CA GLY A 272 4.81 -23.45 9.88
C GLY A 272 3.69 -24.13 9.07
N SER A 273 3.13 -25.20 9.62
CA SER A 273 2.01 -25.93 9.00
C SER A 273 0.70 -25.12 9.10
N GLU A 274 -0.27 -25.47 8.26
CA GLU A 274 -1.60 -24.86 8.25
C GLU A 274 -2.29 -24.79 9.63
N ASP A 275 -2.00 -25.75 10.51
CA ASP A 275 -2.54 -25.83 11.86
C ASP A 275 -1.96 -24.80 12.84
N GLN A 276 -0.87 -24.14 12.48
CA GLN A 276 -0.15 -23.21 13.36
C GLN A 276 -0.33 -21.73 13.00
N MET A 277 -0.94 -21.43 11.84
CA MET A 277 -1.09 -20.08 11.36
C MET A 277 -2.49 -19.50 11.58
N ASP A 278 -2.49 -18.19 11.81
CA ASP A 278 -3.70 -17.39 11.74
C ASP A 278 -4.33 -17.56 10.34
N THR A 279 -5.48 -18.20 10.29
CA THR A 279 -6.21 -18.51 9.04
C THR A 279 -6.51 -17.24 8.22
N ALA A 280 -6.62 -16.08 8.86
CA ALA A 280 -6.82 -14.79 8.18
C ALA A 280 -5.59 -14.40 7.36
N ILE A 281 -4.37 -14.63 7.88
CA ILE A 281 -3.11 -14.34 7.14
C ILE A 281 -2.97 -15.25 5.93
N TRP A 282 -3.20 -16.56 6.08
CA TRP A 282 -3.17 -17.49 4.95
C TRP A 282 -4.15 -17.10 3.84
N LYS A 283 -5.36 -16.73 4.23
CA LYS A 283 -6.38 -16.27 3.30
C LYS A 283 -5.91 -15.01 2.57
N THR A 284 -5.47 -13.98 3.29
CA THR A 284 -5.00 -12.71 2.70
C THR A 284 -3.82 -12.92 1.75
N MET A 285 -2.95 -13.89 2.03
CA MET A 285 -1.81 -14.23 1.16
C MET A 285 -2.19 -15.12 -0.04
N GLY A 286 -3.46 -15.45 -0.22
CA GLY A 286 -3.92 -16.29 -1.32
C GLY A 286 -3.23 -17.64 -1.40
N VAL A 287 -3.08 -18.30 -0.25
CA VAL A 287 -2.45 -19.62 -0.21
C VAL A 287 -3.40 -20.65 -0.86
N PRO A 288 -2.89 -21.58 -1.69
CA PRO A 288 -3.69 -22.67 -2.26
C PRO A 288 -4.50 -23.41 -1.20
N GLY A 289 -5.80 -23.60 -1.47
CA GLY A 289 -6.74 -24.22 -0.52
C GLY A 289 -7.50 -23.24 0.36
N THR A 290 -7.19 -21.94 0.31
CA THR A 290 -7.99 -20.90 0.96
C THR A 290 -9.17 -20.47 0.09
N SER A 291 -10.23 -19.92 0.72
CA SER A 291 -11.41 -19.44 -0.03
C SER A 291 -11.06 -18.38 -1.07
N LEU A 292 -10.12 -17.50 -0.77
CA LEU A 292 -9.70 -16.44 -1.71
C LEU A 292 -9.01 -17.02 -2.95
N TYR A 293 -8.13 -18.02 -2.77
CA TYR A 293 -7.50 -18.75 -3.87
C TYR A 293 -8.55 -19.47 -4.74
N ASP A 294 -9.53 -20.12 -4.11
CA ASP A 294 -10.60 -20.84 -4.83
C ASP A 294 -11.55 -19.89 -5.57
N GLU A 295 -11.87 -18.73 -4.99
CA GLU A 295 -12.63 -17.67 -5.67
C GLU A 295 -11.89 -17.14 -6.91
N MET A 296 -10.57 -16.94 -6.83
CA MET A 296 -9.73 -16.57 -7.97
C MET A 296 -9.75 -17.66 -9.05
N LYS A 297 -9.55 -18.92 -8.64
CA LYS A 297 -9.53 -20.07 -9.55
C LYS A 297 -10.87 -20.30 -10.25
N SER A 298 -11.98 -20.00 -9.59
CA SER A 298 -13.33 -20.13 -10.16
C SER A 298 -13.74 -18.94 -11.04
N GLY A 299 -12.97 -17.83 -11.05
CA GLY A 299 -13.31 -16.60 -11.74
C GLY A 299 -14.32 -15.70 -11.01
N ALA A 300 -14.73 -16.06 -9.79
CA ALA A 300 -15.57 -15.18 -8.97
C ALA A 300 -14.82 -13.91 -8.52
N ARG A 301 -13.50 -14.00 -8.48
CA ARG A 301 -12.55 -12.92 -8.20
C ARG A 301 -11.48 -12.88 -9.30
N GLN A 302 -10.99 -11.71 -9.62
CA GLN A 302 -9.91 -11.50 -10.59
C GLN A 302 -8.78 -10.72 -9.95
N TYR A 303 -7.57 -10.86 -10.49
CA TYR A 303 -6.46 -9.97 -10.19
C TYR A 303 -6.19 -9.07 -11.40
N LYS A 304 -6.32 -7.76 -11.20
CA LYS A 304 -6.09 -6.80 -12.29
C LYS A 304 -4.98 -5.81 -11.96
N ILE A 305 -4.21 -5.45 -12.98
CA ILE A 305 -3.35 -4.25 -12.97
C ILE A 305 -4.06 -3.19 -13.80
N MET A 306 -4.29 -2.02 -13.22
CA MET A 306 -4.95 -0.90 -13.88
C MET A 306 -4.15 0.38 -13.67
N HIS A 307 -4.03 1.19 -14.73
CA HIS A 307 -3.49 2.54 -14.64
C HIS A 307 -4.58 3.55 -14.97
N PHE A 308 -4.78 4.49 -14.06
CA PHE A 308 -5.71 5.60 -14.21
C PHE A 308 -4.94 6.91 -14.20
N ARG A 309 -5.10 7.74 -15.22
CA ARG A 309 -4.51 9.06 -15.29
C ARG A 309 -5.52 10.12 -14.86
N LYS A 310 -5.17 10.94 -13.86
CA LYS A 310 -5.97 12.12 -13.52
C LYS A 310 -5.93 13.12 -14.67
N ARG A 311 -7.09 13.42 -15.25
CA ARG A 311 -7.17 14.40 -16.35
C ARG A 311 -6.64 15.75 -15.91
N ALA A 312 -5.85 16.40 -16.76
CA ALA A 312 -5.55 17.80 -16.60
C ALA A 312 -6.84 18.59 -16.87
N HIS A 313 -7.24 19.48 -15.95
CA HIS A 313 -8.32 20.40 -16.27
C HIS A 313 -7.89 21.23 -17.48
N HIS A 314 -8.48 21.00 -18.63
CA HIS A 314 -8.45 22.01 -19.69
C HIS A 314 -9.37 23.13 -19.18
N ASN A 315 -8.80 24.28 -18.79
CA ASN A 315 -9.56 25.50 -18.69
C ASN A 315 -10.10 25.78 -20.12
N VAL A 316 -11.40 25.55 -20.32
CA VAL A 316 -12.14 25.99 -21.49
C VAL A 316 -12.42 27.47 -21.32
#